data_56d847ad7bded8fcd97390df5804afb7
#
_entry.id   56d847ad7bded8fcd97390df5804afb7
#
_cell.length_a   1.000
_cell.length_b   1.000
_cell.length_c   1.000
_cell.angle_alpha   90.00
_cell.angle_beta   90.00
_cell.angle_gamma   90.00
#
_symmetry.space_group_name_H-M   'P 1'
#
loop_
_entity.id
_entity.type
_entity.pdbx_description
1 polymer ?
#
loop_
_entity_poly.entity_id
_entity_poly.type
_entity_poly.pdbx_seq_one_letter_code
_entity_poly.pdbx_strand_id
1 'polypeptide(L)'
;FYVGVTNVWTGKPEYFPKECLDHDSTVIRASSSIPMFSPIVPYKGNLYLDGGTSDPIPVRKALADGCDRVIVVLTQDRGYVKHPEKFRPVYKNLYRRYPKMVNTLDHRHEVYNETRDFVFQL
;
A
#
# COMPACT_ATOMS: atom_id res chain seq x y z
N PHE A 1 15.87 5.56 2.32
CA PHE A 1 15.20 4.55 1.47
C PHE A 1 14.26 3.70 2.30
N TYR A 2 13.00 3.57 1.84
CA TYR A 2 11.99 2.73 2.49
C TYR A 2 11.20 1.96 1.45
N VAL A 3 10.73 0.78 1.85
CA VAL A 3 9.83 -0.04 1.05
C VAL A 3 8.48 -0.11 1.78
N GLY A 4 7.43 0.34 1.11
CA GLY A 4 6.06 0.32 1.66
C GLY A 4 5.37 -1.02 1.44
N VAL A 5 4.72 -1.49 2.48
CA VAL A 5 3.91 -2.72 2.46
C VAL A 5 2.61 -2.48 3.23
N THR A 6 1.63 -3.34 3.04
CA THR A 6 0.40 -3.33 3.83
C THR A 6 0.39 -4.53 4.78
N ASN A 7 0.26 -4.28 6.07
CA ASN A 7 0.08 -5.35 7.05
C ASN A 7 -1.33 -5.90 6.94
N VAL A 8 -1.45 -7.19 6.65
CA VAL A 8 -2.75 -7.84 6.40
C VAL A 8 -3.62 -7.90 7.66
N TRP A 9 -3.00 -8.01 8.83
CA TRP A 9 -3.73 -8.06 10.10
C TRP A 9 -4.33 -6.70 10.49
N THR A 10 -3.59 -5.61 10.26
CA THR A 10 -4.00 -4.26 10.67
C THR A 10 -4.67 -3.47 9.56
N GLY A 11 -4.45 -3.86 8.31
CA GLY A 11 -4.89 -3.11 7.13
C GLY A 11 -4.13 -1.79 6.94
N LYS A 12 -3.06 -1.56 7.70
CA LYS A 12 -2.31 -0.31 7.70
C LYS A 12 -0.98 -0.43 6.99
N PRO A 13 -0.45 0.68 6.44
CA PRO A 13 0.86 0.68 5.84
C PRO A 13 1.97 0.54 6.87
N GLU A 14 3.05 -0.12 6.48
CA GLU A 14 4.31 -0.16 7.19
C GLU A 14 5.45 0.10 6.21
N TYR A 15 6.56 0.64 6.69
CA TYR A 15 7.68 1.05 5.86
C TYR A 15 8.95 0.43 6.40
N PHE A 16 9.58 -0.41 5.57
CA PHE A 16 10.82 -1.07 5.96
C PHE A 16 12.02 -0.34 5.38
N PRO A 17 13.03 -0.02 6.23
CA PRO A 17 14.22 0.65 5.76
C PRO A 17 15.13 -0.29 4.95
N LYS A 18 16.13 0.28 4.30
CA LYS A 18 17.11 -0.43 3.49
C LYS A 18 17.73 -1.63 4.21
N GLU A 19 17.95 -1.54 5.50
CA GLU A 19 18.57 -2.58 6.32
C GLU A 19 17.73 -3.85 6.40
N CYS A 20 16.45 -3.79 6.09
CA CYS A 20 15.55 -4.94 6.06
C CYS A 20 15.58 -5.73 4.74
N LEU A 21 16.34 -5.26 3.74
CA LEU A 21 16.49 -5.98 2.48
C LEU A 21 17.38 -7.21 2.69
N ASP A 22 16.87 -8.38 2.29
CA ASP A 22 17.57 -9.66 2.39
C ASP A 22 17.93 -10.20 1.00
N HIS A 23 18.62 -11.35 0.97
CA HIS A 23 18.99 -12.00 -0.29
C HIS A 23 17.79 -12.43 -1.12
N ASP A 24 16.68 -12.78 -0.47
CA ASP A 24 15.46 -13.24 -1.15
C ASP A 24 14.57 -12.08 -1.56
N SER A 25 14.94 -10.84 -1.21
CA SER A 25 14.15 -9.64 -1.48
C SER A 25 12.71 -9.77 -0.97
N THR A 26 12.54 -10.35 0.22
CA THR A 26 11.23 -10.68 0.79
C THR A 26 10.34 -9.45 0.93
N VAL A 27 10.89 -8.35 1.44
CA VAL A 27 10.15 -7.10 1.62
C VAL A 27 9.73 -6.50 0.28
N ILE A 28 10.61 -6.52 -0.73
CA ILE A 28 10.30 -6.02 -2.07
C ILE A 28 9.23 -6.91 -2.71
N ARG A 29 9.34 -8.22 -2.56
CA ARG A 29 8.34 -9.16 -3.05
C ARG A 29 6.98 -8.92 -2.40
N ALA A 30 6.94 -8.68 -1.08
CA ALA A 30 5.73 -8.32 -0.37
C ALA A 30 5.13 -7.02 -0.89
N SER A 31 5.96 -5.99 -1.07
CA SER A 31 5.56 -4.69 -1.59
C SER A 31 4.95 -4.76 -2.99
N SER A 32 5.30 -5.78 -3.75
CA SER A 32 4.83 -6.01 -5.13
C SER A 32 3.72 -7.05 -5.20
N SER A 33 3.27 -7.61 -4.09
CA SER A 33 2.27 -8.68 -4.04
C SER A 33 0.86 -8.11 -4.09
N ILE A 34 0.29 -8.08 -5.29
CA ILE A 34 -1.04 -7.51 -5.54
C ILE A 34 -2.12 -8.39 -4.90
N PRO A 35 -3.04 -7.81 -4.10
CA PRO A 35 -4.15 -8.57 -3.51
C PRO A 35 -4.94 -9.34 -4.56
N MET A 36 -5.40 -10.53 -4.21
CA MET A 36 -6.12 -11.50 -5.04
C MET A 36 -5.26 -12.23 -6.08
N PHE A 37 -4.21 -11.60 -6.60
CA PHE A 37 -3.38 -12.18 -7.66
C PHE A 37 -2.07 -12.77 -7.16
N SER A 38 -1.63 -12.37 -5.98
CA SER A 38 -0.39 -12.83 -5.37
C SER A 38 -0.65 -13.40 -3.98
N PRO A 39 0.13 -14.39 -3.53
CA PRO A 39 -0.01 -14.89 -2.18
C PRO A 39 0.44 -13.86 -1.16
N ILE A 40 -0.13 -13.95 0.04
CA ILE A 40 0.30 -13.16 1.20
C ILE A 40 1.74 -13.57 1.54
N VAL A 41 2.59 -12.58 1.82
CA VAL A 41 4.01 -12.81 2.12
C VAL A 41 4.26 -12.71 3.61
N PRO A 42 4.67 -13.81 4.26
CA PRO A 42 5.07 -13.77 5.67
C PRO A 42 6.46 -13.15 5.81
N TYR A 43 6.63 -12.29 6.82
CA TYR A 43 7.90 -11.67 7.13
C TYR A 43 7.92 -11.24 8.60
N LYS A 44 8.94 -11.70 9.35
CA LYS A 44 9.15 -11.35 10.77
C LYS A 44 7.89 -11.49 11.65
N GLY A 45 7.15 -12.58 11.46
CA GLY A 45 5.97 -12.87 12.27
C GLY A 45 4.69 -12.14 11.86
N ASN A 46 4.73 -11.37 10.78
CA ASN A 46 3.55 -10.70 10.21
C ASN A 46 3.30 -11.14 8.78
N LEU A 47 2.18 -10.70 8.22
CA LEU A 47 1.73 -11.01 6.87
C LEU A 47 1.55 -9.72 6.09
N TYR A 48 2.09 -9.68 4.88
CA TYR A 48 2.13 -8.46 4.08
C TYR A 48 1.67 -8.67 2.65
N LEU A 49 1.13 -7.59 2.09
CA LEU A 49 0.79 -7.43 0.67
C LEU A 49 1.27 -6.06 0.18
N ASP A 50 0.96 -5.75 -1.08
CA ASP A 50 1.36 -4.52 -1.79
C ASP A 50 1.11 -3.26 -0.96
N GLY A 51 2.13 -2.42 -0.87
CA GLY A 51 2.06 -1.13 -0.17
C GLY A 51 1.05 -0.17 -0.77
N GLY A 52 0.85 -0.23 -2.09
CA GLY A 52 -0.15 0.57 -2.77
C GLY A 52 -1.59 0.27 -2.39
N THR A 53 -1.84 -0.80 -1.66
CA THR A 53 -3.17 -1.13 -1.15
C THR A 53 -3.61 -0.17 -0.04
N SER A 54 -2.69 0.24 0.82
CA SER A 54 -2.99 1.13 1.96
C SER A 54 -2.40 2.53 1.83
N ASP A 55 -1.27 2.67 1.13
CA ASP A 55 -0.61 3.95 0.91
C ASP A 55 0.04 3.99 -0.48
N PRO A 56 -0.75 4.29 -1.52
CA PRO A 56 -0.28 4.22 -2.91
C PRO A 56 0.72 5.32 -3.27
N ILE A 57 0.65 6.47 -2.61
CA ILE A 57 1.56 7.60 -2.85
C ILE A 57 2.09 8.04 -1.48
N PRO A 58 3.23 7.50 -1.01
CA PRO A 58 3.68 7.68 0.37
C PRO A 58 4.32 9.04 0.65
N VAL A 59 3.73 10.13 0.13
CA VAL A 59 4.24 11.48 0.29
C VAL A 59 4.19 11.95 1.75
N ARG A 60 3.15 11.57 2.49
CA ARG A 60 3.01 11.94 3.90
C ARG A 60 4.11 11.33 4.76
N LYS A 61 4.52 10.10 4.44
CA LYS A 61 5.66 9.44 5.09
C LYS A 61 6.95 10.24 4.87
N ALA A 62 7.21 10.67 3.63
CA ALA A 62 8.39 11.46 3.31
C ALA A 62 8.38 12.81 4.07
N LEU A 63 7.24 13.48 4.13
CA LEU A 63 7.11 14.74 4.87
C LEU A 63 7.26 14.53 6.38
N ALA A 64 6.69 13.47 6.92
CA ALA A 64 6.82 13.13 8.34
C ALA A 64 8.28 12.80 8.73
N ASP A 65 9.06 12.26 7.80
CA ASP A 65 10.48 11.97 8.01
C ASP A 65 11.37 13.21 7.92
N GLY A 66 10.79 14.39 7.68
CA GLY A 66 11.52 15.65 7.66
C GLY A 66 12.06 16.08 6.30
N CYS A 67 11.61 15.48 5.20
CA CYS A 67 11.99 15.90 3.87
C CYS A 67 11.42 17.29 3.57
N ASP A 68 12.27 18.23 3.18
CA ASP A 68 11.88 19.58 2.78
C ASP A 68 11.61 19.70 1.27
N ARG A 69 12.04 18.71 0.50
CA ARG A 69 11.78 18.58 -0.94
C ARG A 69 11.37 17.17 -1.26
N VAL A 70 10.31 17.01 -2.04
CA VAL A 70 9.78 15.71 -2.42
C VAL A 70 9.53 15.71 -3.92
N ILE A 71 10.04 14.67 -4.59
CA ILE A 71 9.70 14.38 -5.99
C ILE A 71 8.71 13.23 -5.98
N VAL A 72 7.53 13.45 -6.53
CA VAL A 72 6.48 12.43 -6.62
C VAL A 72 6.36 11.97 -8.07
N VAL A 73 6.59 10.67 -8.28
CA VAL A 73 6.42 10.03 -9.59
C VAL A 73 5.06 9.33 -9.60
N LEU A 74 4.17 9.83 -10.43
CA LEU A 74 2.82 9.27 -10.59
C LEU A 74 2.78 8.37 -11.80
N THR A 75 2.07 7.26 -11.69
CA THR A 75 1.90 6.29 -12.78
C THR A 75 0.61 6.49 -13.57
N GLN A 76 -0.23 7.41 -13.11
CA GLN A 76 -1.50 7.74 -13.76
C GLN A 76 -1.53 9.21 -14.17
N ASP A 77 -2.36 9.53 -15.16
CA ASP A 77 -2.56 10.91 -15.63
C ASP A 77 -3.12 11.79 -14.52
N ARG A 78 -2.87 13.09 -14.63
CA ARG A 78 -3.28 14.08 -13.63
C ARG A 78 -4.80 14.05 -13.33
N GLY A 79 -5.60 13.79 -14.34
CA GLY A 79 -7.08 13.74 -14.19
C GLY A 79 -7.62 12.40 -13.74
N TYR A 80 -6.76 11.42 -13.49
CA TYR A 80 -7.20 10.08 -13.12
C TYR A 80 -7.91 10.09 -11.75
N VAL A 81 -9.05 9.42 -11.70
CA VAL A 81 -9.81 9.19 -10.46
C VAL A 81 -9.97 7.69 -10.28
N LYS A 82 -9.52 7.18 -9.14
CA LYS A 82 -9.64 5.75 -8.86
C LYS A 82 -11.07 5.40 -8.44
N HIS A 83 -11.58 4.32 -9.02
CA HIS A 83 -12.91 3.79 -8.70
C HIS A 83 -12.86 2.70 -7.64
N PRO A 84 -13.99 2.41 -6.96
CA PRO A 84 -14.05 1.30 -5.99
C PRO A 84 -13.62 -0.02 -6.62
N GLU A 85 -13.09 -0.92 -5.78
CA GLU A 85 -12.67 -2.24 -6.21
C GLU A 85 -13.86 -3.04 -6.75
N LYS A 86 -13.67 -3.76 -7.87
CA LYS A 86 -14.75 -4.44 -8.57
C LYS A 86 -15.10 -5.81 -8.01
N PHE A 87 -14.14 -6.50 -7.43
CA PHE A 87 -14.29 -7.90 -7.04
C PHE A 87 -14.50 -8.07 -5.53
N ARG A 88 -15.31 -7.19 -4.94
CA ARG A 88 -15.53 -7.21 -3.49
C ARG A 88 -15.99 -8.56 -2.93
N PRO A 89 -16.93 -9.29 -3.55
CA PRO A 89 -17.32 -10.61 -3.05
C PRO A 89 -16.15 -11.59 -3.02
N VAL A 90 -15.25 -11.50 -3.99
CA VAL A 90 -14.07 -12.37 -4.10
C VAL A 90 -13.09 -12.07 -2.98
N TYR A 91 -12.64 -10.82 -2.84
CA TYR A 91 -11.63 -10.50 -1.81
C TYR A 91 -12.22 -10.54 -0.39
N LYS A 92 -13.51 -10.26 -0.23
CA LYS A 92 -14.20 -10.41 1.06
C LYS A 92 -14.14 -11.87 1.54
N ASN A 93 -14.35 -12.82 0.64
CA ASN A 93 -14.25 -14.23 0.95
C ASN A 93 -12.80 -14.68 1.15
N LEU A 94 -11.91 -14.26 0.26
CA LEU A 94 -10.50 -14.65 0.28
C LEU A 94 -9.81 -14.19 1.57
N TYR A 95 -10.10 -12.96 2.02
CA TYR A 95 -9.52 -12.33 3.21
C TYR A 95 -10.48 -12.32 4.41
N ARG A 96 -11.41 -13.26 4.46
CA ARG A 96 -12.41 -13.32 5.55
C ARG A 96 -11.80 -13.37 6.95
N ARG A 97 -10.57 -13.90 7.07
CA ARG A 97 -9.83 -13.95 8.33
C ARG A 97 -9.16 -12.61 8.67
N TYR A 98 -9.17 -11.67 7.73
CA TYR A 98 -8.47 -10.40 7.83
C TYR A 98 -9.44 -9.25 7.55
N PRO A 99 -10.41 -9.00 8.44
CA PRO A 99 -11.45 -8.00 8.18
C PRO A 99 -10.90 -6.58 7.99
N LYS A 100 -9.79 -6.25 8.64
CA LYS A 100 -9.14 -4.95 8.46
C LYS A 100 -8.53 -4.79 7.07
N MET A 101 -8.03 -5.88 6.48
CA MET A 101 -7.56 -5.89 5.11
C MET A 101 -8.70 -5.66 4.13
N VAL A 102 -9.84 -6.31 4.35
CA VAL A 102 -11.05 -6.09 3.54
C VAL A 102 -11.48 -4.62 3.61
N ASN A 103 -11.48 -4.05 4.80
CA ASN A 103 -11.81 -2.62 4.99
C ASN A 103 -10.83 -1.72 4.22
N THR A 104 -9.55 -2.02 4.24
CA THR A 104 -8.52 -1.27 3.49
C THR A 104 -8.80 -1.33 2.00
N LEU A 105 -9.13 -2.51 1.47
CA LEU A 105 -9.47 -2.67 0.05
C LEU A 105 -10.74 -1.89 -0.31
N ASP A 106 -11.75 -1.92 0.55
CA ASP A 106 -13.00 -1.18 0.33
C ASP A 106 -12.79 0.33 0.20
N HIS A 107 -11.79 0.88 0.90
CA HIS A 107 -11.52 2.32 0.95
C HIS A 107 -10.29 2.76 0.15
N ARG A 108 -9.66 1.83 -0.57
CA ARG A 108 -8.43 2.12 -1.33
C ARG A 108 -8.59 3.28 -2.31
N HIS A 109 -9.71 3.33 -3.02
CA HIS A 109 -9.98 4.40 -3.99
C HIS A 109 -10.10 5.77 -3.32
N GLU A 110 -10.69 5.83 -2.14
CA GLU A 110 -10.80 7.08 -1.37
C GLU A 110 -9.44 7.59 -0.92
N VAL A 111 -8.62 6.70 -0.38
CA VAL A 111 -7.26 7.03 0.06
C VAL A 111 -6.40 7.51 -1.12
N TYR A 112 -6.48 6.84 -2.25
CA TYR A 112 -5.75 7.23 -3.45
C TYR A 112 -6.15 8.63 -3.91
N ASN A 113 -7.45 8.88 -4.06
CA ASN A 113 -7.96 10.15 -4.56
C ASN A 113 -7.66 11.29 -3.60
N GLU A 114 -7.81 11.08 -2.30
CA GLU A 114 -7.47 12.05 -1.26
C GLU A 114 -5.98 12.39 -1.29
N THR A 115 -5.12 11.39 -1.37
CA THR A 115 -3.66 11.60 -1.38
C THR A 115 -3.24 12.33 -2.65
N ARG A 116 -3.83 11.98 -3.80
CA ARG A 116 -3.58 12.69 -5.05
C ARG A 116 -3.93 14.17 -4.93
N ASP A 117 -5.10 14.48 -4.37
CA ASP A 117 -5.52 15.87 -4.18
C ASP A 117 -4.58 16.61 -3.22
N PHE A 118 -4.14 15.95 -2.17
CA PHE A 118 -3.14 16.49 -1.25
C PHE A 118 -1.83 16.85 -1.97
N VAL A 119 -1.34 15.96 -2.83
CA VAL A 119 -0.11 16.19 -3.61
C VAL A 119 -0.26 17.42 -4.51
N PHE A 120 -1.39 17.59 -5.17
CA PHE A 120 -1.60 18.72 -6.08
C PHE A 120 -1.85 20.05 -5.37
N GLN A 121 -2.05 20.04 -4.06
CA GLN A 121 -2.19 21.25 -3.24
C GLN A 121 -0.89 21.69 -2.57
N LEU A 122 0.17 20.91 -2.67
CA LEU A 122 1.47 21.22 -2.06
C LEU A 122 2.19 22.37 -2.76
#